data_60b9c919d39ee07d012da79a38c843ea
#
_entry.id   60b9c919d39ee07d012da79a38c843ea
#
_cell.length_a   1.000
_cell.length_b   1.000
_cell.length_c   1.000
_cell.angle_alpha   90.00
_cell.angle_beta   90.00
_cell.angle_gamma   90.00
#
_symmetry.space_group_name_H-M   'P 1'
#
loop_
_entity.id
_entity.type
_entity.pdbx_description
1 polymer ?
#
loop_
_entity_poly.entity_id
_entity_poly.type
_entity_poly.pdbx_seq_one_letter_code
_entity_poly.pdbx_strand_id
1 'polypeptide(L)'
;QGRPFDPTLVTEPDIAAPLEKREIGGLGLYFMRRLMDQVDFRFDDEGWNELIIVRRRRAVSSHPSRHGHGITVVVPRGRLDASGSQYLEAELQNLANENLHRLVVDFQHVTYISSTGLRTLLLAVRRARRQQGDMKLCNLNPAVRKIFRMAGFDMILPLYDTEEQAVAAFG
;
A
#
# COMPACT_ATOMS: atom_id res chain seq x y z
N GLN A 1 16.34 39.38 0.69
CA GLN A 1 16.06 38.50 1.83
C GLN A 1 14.55 38.39 1.98
N GLY A 2 14.00 37.18 1.91
CA GLY A 2 12.57 36.91 2.09
C GLY A 2 12.17 37.03 3.56
N ARG A 3 10.89 37.33 3.83
CA ARG A 3 10.37 37.29 5.20
C ARG A 3 10.32 35.84 5.69
N PRO A 4 10.61 35.57 6.96
CA PRO A 4 10.43 34.23 7.52
C PRO A 4 8.99 33.77 7.28
N PHE A 5 8.86 32.57 6.72
CA PHE A 5 7.56 31.96 6.46
C PHE A 5 7.29 30.92 7.55
N ASP A 6 6.24 31.13 8.35
CA ASP A 6 5.80 30.14 9.33
C ASP A 6 4.67 29.29 8.75
N PRO A 7 4.93 28.03 8.41
CA PRO A 7 3.93 27.14 7.84
C PRO A 7 2.82 26.77 8.83
N THR A 8 3.01 26.98 10.13
CA THR A 8 1.99 26.67 11.16
C THR A 8 0.87 27.70 11.20
N LEU A 9 1.15 28.91 10.69
CA LEU A 9 0.19 30.01 10.63
C LEU A 9 -0.70 29.97 9.37
N VAL A 10 -0.43 29.04 8.45
CA VAL A 10 -1.24 28.90 7.23
C VAL A 10 -2.50 28.10 7.55
N THR A 11 -3.64 28.75 7.49
CA THR A 11 -4.96 28.11 7.63
C THR A 11 -5.20 27.10 6.50
N GLU A 12 -5.81 25.97 6.80
CA GLU A 12 -6.18 24.99 5.77
C GLU A 12 -7.23 25.60 4.83
N PRO A 13 -7.00 25.56 3.51
CA PRO A 13 -7.95 26.09 2.56
C PRO A 13 -9.24 25.25 2.55
N ASP A 14 -10.39 25.91 2.54
CA ASP A 14 -11.66 25.23 2.35
C ASP A 14 -11.79 24.80 0.88
N ILE A 15 -11.42 23.53 0.59
CA ILE A 15 -11.50 22.97 -0.75
C ILE A 15 -12.95 22.67 -1.20
N ALA A 16 -13.93 22.68 -0.28
CA ALA A 16 -15.34 22.48 -0.60
C ALA A 16 -16.04 23.79 -1.00
N ALA A 17 -15.45 24.95 -0.68
CA ALA A 17 -16.01 26.23 -1.08
C ALA A 17 -16.00 26.45 -2.60
N PRO A 18 -16.97 27.16 -3.18
CA PRO A 18 -16.93 27.59 -4.58
C PRO A 18 -15.67 28.40 -4.90
N LEU A 19 -15.14 28.26 -6.12
CA LEU A 19 -13.88 28.89 -6.56
C LEU A 19 -13.81 30.40 -6.28
N GLU A 20 -14.94 31.10 -6.38
CA GLU A 20 -15.07 32.54 -6.20
C GLU A 20 -14.93 32.98 -4.72
N LYS A 21 -15.08 32.04 -3.78
CA LYS A 21 -15.01 32.30 -2.34
C LYS A 21 -13.74 31.71 -1.68
N ARG A 22 -12.87 31.07 -2.47
CA ARG A 22 -11.63 30.52 -1.94
C ARG A 22 -10.59 31.60 -1.72
N GLU A 23 -10.01 31.59 -0.53
CA GLU A 23 -8.85 32.44 -0.24
C GLU A 23 -7.68 32.06 -1.15
N ILE A 24 -6.98 33.06 -1.69
CA ILE A 24 -5.80 32.88 -2.53
C ILE A 24 -4.63 32.56 -1.63
N GLY A 25 -4.20 31.28 -1.60
CA GLY A 25 -3.01 30.84 -0.84
C GLY A 25 -3.23 29.50 -0.13
N GLY A 26 -2.17 28.93 0.41
CA GLY A 26 -2.23 27.70 1.22
C GLY A 26 -2.43 26.39 0.47
N LEU A 27 -2.97 26.40 -0.74
CA LEU A 27 -3.24 25.18 -1.53
C LEU A 27 -2.00 24.32 -1.77
N GLY A 28 -0.85 24.91 -2.03
CA GLY A 28 0.41 24.19 -2.22
C GLY A 28 0.82 23.43 -0.96
N LEU A 29 0.77 24.09 0.20
CA LEU A 29 1.09 23.49 1.48
C LEU A 29 0.08 22.40 1.87
N TYR A 30 -1.20 22.63 1.61
CA TYR A 30 -2.26 21.65 1.81
C TYR A 30 -2.01 20.38 0.99
N PHE A 31 -1.71 20.50 -0.31
CA PHE A 31 -1.41 19.33 -1.15
C PHE A 31 -0.11 18.64 -0.74
N MET A 32 0.93 19.38 -0.36
CA MET A 32 2.16 18.78 0.15
C MET A 32 1.88 17.94 1.39
N ARG A 33 1.16 18.45 2.37
CA ARG A 33 0.80 17.71 3.60
C ARG A 33 -0.09 16.49 3.31
N ARG A 34 -0.98 16.58 2.31
CA ARG A 34 -1.91 15.50 1.98
C ARG A 34 -1.30 14.42 1.09
N LEU A 35 -0.34 14.76 0.23
CA LEU A 35 0.25 13.84 -0.74
C LEU A 35 1.59 13.25 -0.30
N MET A 36 2.25 13.85 0.68
CA MET A 36 3.54 13.44 1.19
C MET A 36 3.40 12.79 2.56
N ASP A 37 4.28 11.83 2.85
CA ASP A 37 4.26 11.09 4.12
C ASP A 37 4.88 11.91 5.26
N GLN A 38 5.74 12.89 4.92
CA GLN A 38 6.37 13.80 5.85
C GLN A 38 6.68 15.11 5.14
N VAL A 39 6.39 16.23 5.80
CA VAL A 39 6.70 17.58 5.34
C VAL A 39 7.24 18.36 6.55
N ASP A 40 8.54 18.57 6.57
CA ASP A 40 9.21 19.32 7.63
C ASP A 40 9.77 20.62 7.08
N PHE A 41 9.68 21.68 7.89
CA PHE A 41 10.29 22.95 7.62
C PHE A 41 11.37 23.20 8.68
N ARG A 42 12.56 23.53 8.23
CA ARG A 42 13.66 23.94 9.10
C ARG A 42 14.07 25.36 8.75
N PHE A 43 14.21 26.17 9.77
CA PHE A 43 14.67 27.54 9.65
C PHE A 43 15.94 27.65 10.48
N ASP A 44 16.98 28.21 9.93
CA ASP A 44 18.20 28.52 10.67
C ASP A 44 18.31 30.01 10.95
N ASP A 45 19.19 30.35 11.89
CA ASP A 45 19.41 31.73 12.30
C ASP A 45 20.11 32.58 11.22
N GLU A 46 20.65 31.95 10.18
CA GLU A 46 21.30 32.60 9.03
C GLU A 46 20.29 32.98 7.92
N GLY A 47 19.02 32.61 8.07
CA GLY A 47 17.93 32.96 7.14
C GLY A 47 17.74 31.98 6.00
N TRP A 48 18.30 30.77 6.11
CA TRP A 48 18.03 29.68 5.19
C TRP A 48 16.75 28.94 5.59
N ASN A 49 15.95 28.61 4.59
CA ASN A 49 14.74 27.83 4.77
C ASN A 49 14.93 26.48 4.05
N GLU A 50 14.89 25.39 4.80
CA GLU A 50 14.93 24.04 4.27
C GLU A 50 13.54 23.42 4.32
N LEU A 51 13.03 22.98 3.16
CA LEU A 51 11.79 22.21 3.06
C LEU A 51 12.15 20.75 2.79
N ILE A 52 11.88 19.87 3.76
CA ILE A 52 12.09 18.42 3.63
C ILE A 52 10.75 17.79 3.30
N ILE A 53 10.66 17.21 2.10
CA ILE A 53 9.49 16.48 1.64
C ILE A 53 9.88 15.01 1.47
N VAL A 54 9.23 14.13 2.23
CA VAL A 54 9.45 12.69 2.13
C VAL A 54 8.19 12.02 1.60
N ARG A 55 8.31 11.37 0.47
CA ARG A 55 7.29 10.44 -0.03
C ARG A 55 7.85 9.03 0.03
N ARG A 56 7.43 8.27 1.01
CA ARG A 56 7.78 6.85 1.10
C ARG A 56 6.96 6.09 0.07
N ARG A 57 7.61 5.26 -0.73
CA ARG A 57 6.87 4.27 -1.52
C ARG A 57 6.09 3.41 -0.55
N ARG A 58 4.76 3.35 -0.67
CA ARG A 58 3.96 2.45 0.16
C ARG A 58 4.54 1.05 0.04
N ALA A 59 4.85 0.43 1.19
CA ALA A 59 5.37 -0.94 1.23
C ALA A 59 4.35 -1.93 0.65
N VAL A 60 3.06 -1.59 0.76
CA VAL A 60 1.94 -2.34 0.19
C VAL A 60 0.92 -1.35 -0.38
N SER A 61 0.36 -1.67 -1.52
CA SER A 61 -0.78 -0.94 -2.11
C SER A 61 -1.84 -1.94 -2.56
N SER A 62 -3.08 -1.50 -2.63
CA SER A 62 -4.19 -2.29 -3.18
C SER A 62 -5.00 -1.48 -4.18
N HIS A 63 -5.64 -2.17 -5.11
CA HIS A 63 -6.55 -1.58 -6.09
C HIS A 63 -7.51 -2.65 -6.64
N PRO A 64 -8.68 -2.27 -7.17
CA PRO A 64 -9.55 -3.20 -7.89
C PRO A 64 -8.81 -3.82 -9.09
N SER A 65 -9.04 -5.10 -9.34
CA SER A 65 -8.46 -5.76 -10.53
C SER A 65 -9.08 -5.20 -11.81
N ARG A 66 -8.24 -5.07 -12.85
CA ARG A 66 -8.68 -4.69 -14.20
C ARG A 66 -9.23 -5.90 -14.98
N HIS A 67 -8.96 -7.10 -14.52
CA HIS A 67 -9.29 -8.35 -15.21
C HIS A 67 -10.51 -9.07 -14.62
N GLY A 68 -11.11 -8.56 -13.53
CA GLY A 68 -12.28 -9.19 -12.91
C GLY A 68 -12.99 -8.32 -11.89
N HIS A 69 -14.32 -8.35 -11.90
CA HIS A 69 -15.14 -7.58 -10.97
C HIS A 69 -15.13 -8.20 -9.56
N GLY A 70 -15.11 -7.34 -8.54
CA GLY A 70 -15.15 -7.75 -7.15
C GLY A 70 -13.87 -8.44 -6.65
N ILE A 71 -12.76 -8.31 -7.38
CA ILE A 71 -11.44 -8.81 -7.00
C ILE A 71 -10.53 -7.63 -6.71
N THR A 72 -9.82 -7.69 -5.58
CA THR A 72 -8.84 -6.68 -5.18
C THR A 72 -7.44 -7.25 -5.33
N VAL A 73 -6.58 -6.48 -6.00
CA VAL A 73 -5.15 -6.80 -6.16
C VAL A 73 -4.36 -6.09 -5.07
N VAL A 74 -3.56 -6.84 -4.34
CA VAL A 74 -2.66 -6.35 -3.30
C VAL A 74 -1.23 -6.48 -3.82
N VAL A 75 -0.49 -5.38 -3.83
CA VAL A 75 0.87 -5.30 -4.40
C VAL A 75 1.88 -4.96 -3.31
N PRO A 76 2.42 -5.96 -2.59
CA PRO A 76 3.52 -5.75 -1.65
C PRO A 76 4.83 -5.49 -2.40
N ARG A 77 5.75 -4.75 -1.76
CA ARG A 77 7.04 -4.37 -2.36
C ARG A 77 8.20 -4.63 -1.42
N GLY A 78 9.33 -5.03 -1.99
CA GLY A 78 10.56 -5.26 -1.27
C GLY A 78 10.58 -6.57 -0.48
N ARG A 79 11.01 -6.51 0.77
CA ARG A 79 11.15 -7.69 1.63
C ARG A 79 9.93 -7.85 2.54
N LEU A 80 9.35 -9.04 2.56
CA LEU A 80 8.33 -9.44 3.53
C LEU A 80 8.99 -10.13 4.74
N ASP A 81 9.90 -9.43 5.38
CA ASP A 81 10.46 -9.76 6.70
C ASP A 81 9.50 -9.30 7.82
N ALA A 82 9.96 -9.19 9.07
CA ALA A 82 9.11 -8.79 10.19
C ALA A 82 8.40 -7.45 9.93
N SER A 83 9.14 -6.45 9.45
CA SER A 83 8.61 -5.11 9.17
C SER A 83 7.68 -5.08 7.94
N GLY A 84 8.14 -5.64 6.81
CA GLY A 84 7.33 -5.71 5.58
C GLY A 84 6.04 -6.52 5.77
N SER A 85 6.08 -7.56 6.60
CA SER A 85 4.92 -8.38 6.91
C SER A 85 3.86 -7.63 7.73
N GLN A 86 4.27 -6.70 8.61
CA GLN A 86 3.33 -5.84 9.35
C GLN A 86 2.52 -4.92 8.43
N TYR A 87 3.17 -4.33 7.41
CA TYR A 87 2.46 -3.50 6.44
C TYR A 87 1.48 -4.33 5.59
N LEU A 88 1.89 -5.54 5.19
CA LEU A 88 1.00 -6.45 4.47
C LEU A 88 -0.18 -6.88 5.34
N GLU A 89 0.04 -7.20 6.61
CA GLU A 89 -1.00 -7.58 7.55
C GLU A 89 -2.01 -6.45 7.75
N ALA A 90 -1.55 -5.22 7.95
CA ALA A 90 -2.41 -4.06 8.11
C ALA A 90 -3.29 -3.82 6.87
N GLU A 91 -2.74 -3.93 5.65
CA GLU A 91 -3.51 -3.77 4.42
C GLU A 91 -4.54 -4.89 4.26
N LEU A 92 -4.18 -6.16 4.47
CA LEU A 92 -5.10 -7.28 4.39
C LEU A 92 -6.21 -7.21 5.46
N GLN A 93 -5.92 -6.61 6.62
CA GLN A 93 -6.91 -6.36 7.65
C GLN A 93 -7.89 -5.26 7.25
N ASN A 94 -7.39 -4.16 6.66
CA ASN A 94 -8.24 -3.07 6.16
C ASN A 94 -9.20 -3.57 5.09
N LEU A 95 -8.71 -4.35 4.11
CA LEU A 95 -9.55 -4.95 3.07
C LEU A 95 -10.62 -5.89 3.66
N ALA A 96 -10.27 -6.67 4.67
CA ALA A 96 -11.24 -7.53 5.35
C ALA A 96 -12.33 -6.72 6.09
N ASN A 97 -11.98 -5.57 6.68
CA ASN A 97 -12.93 -4.66 7.33
C ASN A 97 -13.87 -3.99 6.30
N GLU A 98 -13.42 -3.82 5.06
CA GLU A 98 -14.21 -3.33 3.92
C GLU A 98 -15.01 -4.44 3.22
N ASN A 99 -15.03 -5.66 3.78
CA ASN A 99 -15.68 -6.86 3.20
C ASN A 99 -15.11 -7.26 1.83
N LEU A 100 -13.86 -6.95 1.55
CA LEU A 100 -13.17 -7.36 0.33
C LEU A 100 -12.41 -8.66 0.60
N HIS A 101 -12.96 -9.78 0.12
CA HIS A 101 -12.49 -11.12 0.47
C HIS A 101 -12.01 -11.93 -0.74
N ARG A 102 -12.13 -11.42 -1.98
CA ARG A 102 -11.57 -12.02 -3.20
C ARG A 102 -10.28 -11.28 -3.56
N LEU A 103 -9.14 -11.87 -3.19
CA LEU A 103 -7.85 -11.19 -3.21
C LEU A 103 -6.86 -11.87 -4.16
N VAL A 104 -6.16 -11.09 -4.95
CA VAL A 104 -4.94 -11.51 -5.65
C VAL A 104 -3.77 -10.76 -5.05
N VAL A 105 -2.74 -11.46 -4.58
CA VAL A 105 -1.51 -10.82 -4.10
C VAL A 105 -0.44 -10.94 -5.19
N ASP A 106 -0.05 -9.79 -5.75
CA ASP A 106 0.96 -9.68 -6.81
C ASP A 106 2.36 -9.55 -6.22
N PHE A 107 3.18 -10.57 -6.40
CA PHE A 107 4.55 -10.65 -5.90
C PHE A 107 5.61 -10.07 -6.83
N GLN A 108 5.23 -9.41 -7.93
CA GLN A 108 6.17 -8.87 -8.92
C GLN A 108 7.31 -8.06 -8.28
N HIS A 109 7.02 -7.34 -7.21
CA HIS A 109 7.97 -6.47 -6.54
C HIS A 109 8.50 -7.04 -5.21
N VAL A 110 8.19 -8.28 -4.87
CA VAL A 110 8.68 -8.95 -3.64
C VAL A 110 9.99 -9.65 -3.94
N THR A 111 11.01 -9.33 -3.15
CA THR A 111 12.36 -9.92 -3.30
C THR A 111 12.66 -11.03 -2.30
N TYR A 112 11.91 -11.09 -1.19
CA TYR A 112 12.10 -12.07 -0.11
C TYR A 112 10.83 -12.20 0.72
N ILE A 113 10.59 -13.40 1.27
CA ILE A 113 9.55 -13.64 2.27
C ILE A 113 10.09 -14.47 3.43
N SER A 114 9.80 -14.04 4.65
CA SER A 114 10.10 -14.74 5.89
C SER A 114 8.96 -15.65 6.33
N SER A 115 9.20 -16.47 7.37
CA SER A 115 8.15 -17.26 8.02
C SER A 115 7.00 -16.38 8.57
N THR A 116 7.31 -15.17 9.04
CA THR A 116 6.28 -14.19 9.44
C THR A 116 5.40 -13.78 8.26
N GLY A 117 6.00 -13.48 7.11
CA GLY A 117 5.24 -13.16 5.89
C GLY A 117 4.35 -14.32 5.42
N LEU A 118 4.88 -15.54 5.43
CA LEU A 118 4.08 -16.75 5.12
C LEU A 118 2.91 -16.91 6.08
N ARG A 119 3.13 -16.70 7.38
CA ARG A 119 2.07 -16.75 8.39
C ARG A 119 0.99 -15.69 8.16
N THR A 120 1.38 -14.46 7.83
CA THR A 120 0.44 -13.37 7.49
C THR A 120 -0.48 -13.78 6.35
N LEU A 121 0.06 -14.33 5.25
CA LEU A 121 -0.73 -14.81 4.13
C LEU A 121 -1.65 -15.97 4.52
N LEU A 122 -1.16 -16.91 5.32
CA LEU A 122 -1.96 -18.05 5.80
C LEU A 122 -3.17 -17.59 6.62
N LEU A 123 -2.99 -16.63 7.52
CA LEU A 123 -4.08 -16.09 8.33
C LEU A 123 -5.09 -15.33 7.46
N ALA A 124 -4.60 -14.57 6.49
CA ALA A 124 -5.45 -13.80 5.58
C ALA A 124 -6.30 -14.70 4.67
N VAL A 125 -5.71 -15.75 4.05
CA VAL A 125 -6.50 -16.68 3.22
C VAL A 125 -7.54 -17.45 4.02
N ARG A 126 -7.20 -17.87 5.24
CA ARG A 126 -8.17 -18.51 6.13
C ARG A 126 -9.36 -17.59 6.48
N ARG A 127 -9.06 -16.29 6.71
CA ARG A 127 -10.10 -15.29 6.96
C ARG A 127 -10.96 -15.07 5.72
N ALA A 128 -10.36 -14.89 4.55
CA ALA A 128 -11.08 -14.71 3.29
C ALA A 128 -12.03 -15.89 3.01
N ARG A 129 -11.54 -17.12 3.16
CA ARG A 129 -12.35 -18.34 2.94
C ARG A 129 -13.54 -18.49 3.90
N ARG A 130 -13.41 -18.03 5.15
CA ARG A 130 -14.54 -17.97 6.09
C ARG A 130 -15.65 -17.03 5.65
N GLN A 131 -15.34 -16.07 4.80
CA GLN A 131 -16.27 -15.08 4.25
C GLN A 131 -16.58 -15.38 2.76
N GLN A 132 -16.52 -16.66 2.37
CA GLN A 132 -16.80 -17.13 1.00
C GLN A 132 -15.92 -16.48 -0.09
N GLY A 133 -14.80 -15.90 0.30
CA GLY A 133 -13.75 -15.41 -0.58
C GLY A 133 -12.62 -16.40 -0.73
N ASP A 134 -11.53 -15.95 -1.34
CA ASP A 134 -10.27 -16.69 -1.44
C ASP A 134 -9.12 -15.73 -1.67
N MET A 135 -7.89 -16.25 -1.59
CA MET A 135 -6.67 -15.52 -1.93
C MET A 135 -5.83 -16.35 -2.89
N LYS A 136 -5.35 -15.71 -3.95
CA LYS A 136 -4.47 -16.30 -4.95
C LYS A 136 -3.22 -15.45 -5.07
N LEU A 137 -2.12 -16.06 -5.49
CA LEU A 137 -0.83 -15.37 -5.61
C LEU A 137 -0.36 -15.41 -7.06
N CYS A 138 0.24 -14.31 -7.54
CA CYS A 138 0.81 -14.27 -8.88
C CYS A 138 2.18 -13.59 -8.92
N ASN A 139 2.88 -13.71 -10.06
CA ASN A 139 4.14 -13.05 -10.38
C ASN A 139 5.27 -13.31 -9.37
N LEU A 140 5.33 -14.51 -8.77
CA LEU A 140 6.39 -14.87 -7.84
C LEU A 140 7.70 -15.07 -8.61
N ASN A 141 8.78 -14.41 -8.19
CA ASN A 141 10.10 -14.70 -8.70
C ASN A 141 10.56 -16.13 -8.28
N PRO A 142 11.54 -16.73 -8.96
CA PRO A 142 11.96 -18.12 -8.70
C PRO A 142 12.42 -18.37 -7.25
N ALA A 143 13.08 -17.39 -6.62
CA ALA A 143 13.58 -17.52 -5.24
C ALA A 143 12.43 -17.58 -4.22
N VAL A 144 11.46 -16.67 -4.35
CA VAL A 144 10.27 -16.65 -3.50
C VAL A 144 9.41 -17.88 -3.75
N ARG A 145 9.19 -18.27 -5.01
CA ARG A 145 8.45 -19.49 -5.37
C ARG A 145 9.06 -20.74 -4.76
N LYS A 146 10.40 -20.83 -4.72
CA LYS A 146 11.12 -21.94 -4.05
C LYS A 146 10.79 -21.98 -2.55
N ILE A 147 10.74 -20.85 -1.87
CA ILE A 147 10.39 -20.79 -0.45
C ILE A 147 8.97 -21.32 -0.21
N PHE A 148 8.00 -20.92 -1.04
CA PHE A 148 6.61 -21.40 -0.95
C PHE A 148 6.52 -22.91 -1.08
N ARG A 149 7.22 -23.50 -2.08
CA ARG A 149 7.26 -24.96 -2.30
C ARG A 149 7.92 -25.69 -1.15
N MET A 150 9.08 -25.22 -0.68
CA MET A 150 9.80 -25.84 0.44
C MET A 150 8.98 -25.83 1.73
N ALA A 151 8.15 -24.80 1.93
CA ALA A 151 7.28 -24.67 3.09
C ALA A 151 5.91 -25.36 2.91
N GLY A 152 5.62 -25.96 1.74
CA GLY A 152 4.33 -26.59 1.42
C GLY A 152 3.16 -25.62 1.28
N PHE A 153 3.44 -24.33 1.08
CA PHE A 153 2.41 -23.30 0.99
C PHE A 153 1.71 -23.27 -0.37
N ASP A 154 2.32 -23.81 -1.41
CA ASP A 154 1.71 -23.98 -2.74
C ASP A 154 0.50 -24.93 -2.75
N MET A 155 0.41 -25.81 -1.75
CA MET A 155 -0.77 -26.66 -1.52
C MET A 155 -1.96 -25.90 -0.92
N ILE A 156 -1.73 -24.74 -0.29
CA ILE A 156 -2.74 -23.96 0.41
C ILE A 156 -3.12 -22.71 -0.37
N LEU A 157 -2.12 -22.08 -0.99
CA LEU A 157 -2.21 -20.83 -1.74
C LEU A 157 -1.85 -21.11 -3.20
N PRO A 158 -2.83 -21.16 -4.12
CA PRO A 158 -2.57 -21.36 -5.53
C PRO A 158 -1.66 -20.26 -6.10
N LEU A 159 -0.61 -20.69 -6.85
CA LEU A 159 0.40 -19.83 -7.44
C LEU A 159 0.17 -19.75 -8.95
N TYR A 160 0.07 -18.54 -9.47
CA TYR A 160 -0.12 -18.26 -10.90
C TYR A 160 1.06 -17.48 -11.46
N ASP A 161 1.25 -17.55 -12.77
CA ASP A 161 2.33 -16.83 -13.42
C ASP A 161 1.96 -15.36 -13.69
N THR A 162 0.67 -15.05 -13.89
CA THR A 162 0.17 -13.70 -14.15
C THR A 162 -1.06 -13.36 -13.30
N GLU A 163 -1.36 -12.06 -13.19
CA GLU A 163 -2.58 -11.56 -12.52
C GLU A 163 -3.83 -12.09 -13.23
N GLU A 164 -3.86 -12.07 -14.57
CA GLU A 164 -4.99 -12.54 -15.36
C GLU A 164 -5.35 -14.01 -15.05
N GLN A 165 -4.33 -14.87 -14.96
CA GLN A 165 -4.53 -16.27 -14.60
C GLN A 165 -5.08 -16.42 -13.17
N ALA A 166 -4.55 -15.64 -12.23
CA ALA A 166 -5.01 -15.66 -10.85
C ALA A 166 -6.46 -15.18 -10.73
N VAL A 167 -6.83 -14.14 -11.48
CA VAL A 167 -8.19 -13.60 -11.53
C VAL A 167 -9.15 -14.59 -12.19
N ALA A 168 -8.79 -15.15 -13.34
CA ALA A 168 -9.62 -16.14 -14.06
C ALA A 168 -9.93 -17.38 -13.20
N ALA A 169 -9.06 -17.73 -12.26
CA ALA A 169 -9.25 -18.86 -11.37
C ALA A 169 -10.28 -18.61 -10.25
N PHE A 170 -10.87 -17.43 -10.14
CA PHE A 170 -12.00 -17.18 -9.22
C PHE A 170 -13.36 -17.61 -9.83
N GLY A 171 -13.42 -17.94 -11.09
CA GLY A 171 -14.65 -18.39 -11.77
C GLY A 171 -15.55 -17.22 -12.12
#